data_94cadd1f3a0cffe5012b0f2d5e4f8bf1
#
_entry.id   94cadd1f3a0cffe5012b0f2d5e4f8bf1
#
_cell.length_a   1.000
_cell.length_b   1.000
_cell.length_c   1.000
_cell.angle_alpha   90.00
_cell.angle_beta   90.00
_cell.angle_gamma   90.00
#
_symmetry.space_group_name_H-M   'P 1'
#
loop_
_entity.id
_entity.type
_entity.pdbx_description
1 polymer ?
#
loop_
_entity_poly.entity_id
_entity_poly.type
_entity_poly.pdbx_seq_one_letter_code
_entity_poly.pdbx_strand_id
1 'polypeptide(L)'
;MRHDVAPDVPVAQDAPVALKIKEVQILQMNKLKAQLIKNMQAELDKLKEDLLNISSQEILSRAYEYAMKTEIIYAAHDANLNNYQIKALLKHPSPLNDVYSKYLKHDETSLSDELANCLAEEANVELHHNENTKEKRHEEYSDAFFID
;
A
#
# COMPACT_ATOMS: atom_id res chain seq x y z
N MET A 1 -23.09 -30.01 -53.45
CA MET A 1 -22.64 -29.97 -52.97
C MET A 1 -21.88 -29.57 -52.27
N ARG A 2 -21.53 -29.44 -51.86
CA ARG A 2 -20.97 -29.30 -51.22
C ARG A 2 -20.21 -28.64 -50.71
N HIS A 3 -19.96 -28.27 -50.29
CA HIS A 3 -19.38 -27.88 -49.74
C HIS A 3 -18.68 -27.34 -49.20
N ASP A 4 -18.42 -27.10 -48.90
CA ASP A 4 -17.90 -26.93 -48.40
C ASP A 4 -17.21 -26.49 -47.84
N VAL A 5 -16.80 -26.38 -47.42
CA VAL A 5 -16.30 -26.24 -46.85
C VAL A 5 -15.55 -25.66 -46.24
N ALA A 6 -15.33 -25.13 -45.85
CA ALA A 6 -14.88 -24.58 -45.11
C ALA A 6 -13.94 -24.41 -44.43
N PRO A 7 -13.36 -24.51 -44.51
CA PRO A 7 -12.29 -24.66 -43.95
C PRO A 7 -11.56 -23.70 -43.40
N ASP A 8 -11.49 -23.06 -43.65
CA ASP A 8 -11.03 -22.04 -43.20
C ASP A 8 -10.59 -21.86 -41.93
N VAL A 9 -11.01 -22.37 -41.29
CA VAL A 9 -10.75 -22.37 -40.05
C VAL A 9 -9.43 -22.24 -39.50
N PRO A 10 -8.50 -22.80 -40.01
CA PRO A 10 -7.21 -22.86 -39.43
C PRO A 10 -6.48 -21.58 -39.23
N VAL A 11 -6.83 -20.59 -39.88
CA VAL A 11 -6.14 -19.32 -39.78
C VAL A 11 -6.22 -18.75 -38.37
N ALA A 12 -7.28 -19.00 -37.67
CA ALA A 12 -7.41 -18.55 -36.31
C ALA A 12 -6.53 -19.35 -35.34
N GLN A 13 -6.23 -20.58 -35.71
CA GLN A 13 -5.34 -21.43 -34.93
C GLN A 13 -3.88 -21.08 -35.07
N ASP A 14 -3.57 -20.45 -36.18
CA ASP A 14 -2.23 -19.97 -36.45
C ASP A 14 -2.00 -18.58 -35.85
N ALA A 15 -2.83 -18.20 -34.90
CA ALA A 15 -2.60 -17.01 -34.14
C ALA A 15 -1.15 -16.95 -33.75
N PRO A 16 -0.54 -15.82 -33.87
CA PRO A 16 0.91 -15.71 -33.87
C PRO A 16 1.53 -16.40 -32.66
N VAL A 17 2.53 -17.17 -32.89
CA VAL A 17 3.34 -17.78 -31.85
C VAL A 17 3.78 -16.74 -30.84
N ALA A 18 4.00 -15.50 -31.27
CA ALA A 18 4.32 -14.38 -30.40
C ALA A 18 3.25 -14.09 -29.36
N LEU A 19 1.96 -14.22 -29.71
CA LEU A 19 0.86 -14.05 -28.76
C LEU A 19 0.84 -15.17 -27.72
N LYS A 20 1.07 -16.40 -28.15
CA LYS A 20 1.16 -17.55 -27.24
C LYS A 20 2.33 -17.44 -26.28
N ILE A 21 3.47 -16.95 -26.76
CA ILE A 21 4.66 -16.71 -25.95
C ILE A 21 4.37 -15.64 -24.90
N LYS A 22 3.69 -14.54 -25.29
CA LYS A 22 3.30 -13.50 -24.36
C LYS A 22 2.33 -14.00 -23.29
N GLU A 23 1.35 -14.82 -23.68
CA GLU A 23 0.42 -15.44 -22.74
C GLU A 23 1.12 -16.32 -21.72
N VAL A 24 2.07 -17.14 -22.19
CA VAL A 24 2.88 -18.01 -21.32
C VAL A 24 3.74 -17.17 -20.37
N GLN A 25 4.35 -16.09 -20.86
CA GLN A 25 5.14 -15.19 -20.04
C GLN A 25 4.30 -14.52 -18.97
N ILE A 26 3.10 -14.08 -19.31
CA ILE A 26 2.15 -13.47 -18.36
C ILE A 26 1.75 -14.49 -17.30
N LEU A 27 1.47 -15.74 -17.69
CA LEU A 27 1.14 -16.81 -16.75
C LEU A 27 2.30 -17.11 -15.80
N GLN A 28 3.54 -17.13 -16.32
CA GLN A 28 4.73 -17.32 -15.48
C GLN A 28 4.93 -16.17 -14.51
N MET A 29 4.73 -14.92 -14.95
CA MET A 29 4.78 -13.74 -14.08
C MET A 29 3.76 -13.85 -12.97
N ASN A 30 2.53 -14.24 -13.29
CA ASN A 30 1.46 -14.39 -12.31
C ASN A 30 1.79 -15.47 -11.28
N LYS A 31 2.39 -16.57 -11.71
CA LYS A 31 2.83 -17.65 -10.81
C LYS A 31 3.94 -17.19 -9.88
N LEU A 32 4.93 -16.48 -10.41
CA LEU A 32 6.04 -15.94 -9.61
C LEU A 32 5.55 -14.92 -8.61
N LYS A 33 4.67 -14.03 -9.04
CA LYS A 33 4.08 -13.02 -8.17
C LYS A 33 3.25 -13.67 -7.07
N ALA A 34 2.43 -14.66 -7.42
CA ALA A 34 1.63 -15.41 -6.46
C ALA A 34 2.51 -16.11 -5.43
N GLN A 35 3.65 -16.67 -5.86
CA GLN A 35 4.59 -17.30 -4.95
C GLN A 35 5.24 -16.29 -3.99
N LEU A 36 5.61 -15.13 -4.50
CA LEU A 36 6.18 -14.05 -3.67
C LEU A 36 5.18 -13.61 -2.61
N ILE A 37 3.95 -13.36 -3.01
CA ILE A 37 2.88 -12.94 -2.09
C ILE A 37 2.59 -14.02 -1.06
N LYS A 38 2.57 -15.28 -1.47
CA LYS A 38 2.41 -16.41 -0.56
C LYS A 38 3.52 -16.47 0.49
N ASN A 39 4.76 -16.23 0.06
CA ASN A 39 5.89 -16.20 0.97
C ASN A 39 5.79 -15.05 1.97
N MET A 40 5.41 -13.86 1.49
CA MET A 40 5.21 -12.69 2.34
C MET A 40 4.04 -12.90 3.31
N GLN A 41 2.96 -13.52 2.85
CA GLN A 41 1.81 -13.84 3.70
C GLN A 41 2.19 -14.82 4.80
N ALA A 42 3.03 -15.80 4.49
CA ALA A 42 3.52 -16.75 5.49
C ALA A 42 4.35 -16.06 6.57
N GLU A 43 5.20 -15.07 6.20
CA GLU A 43 5.93 -14.26 7.17
C GLU A 43 4.98 -13.45 8.05
N LEU A 44 3.95 -12.84 7.45
CA LEU A 44 2.96 -12.06 8.20
C LEU A 44 2.16 -12.95 9.15
N ASP A 45 1.77 -14.14 8.71
CA ASP A 45 1.03 -15.09 9.53
C ASP A 45 1.86 -15.55 10.74
N LYS A 46 3.16 -15.75 10.54
CA LYS A 46 4.08 -16.08 11.62
C LYS A 46 4.20 -14.93 12.61
N LEU A 47 4.31 -13.69 12.11
CA LEU A 47 4.32 -12.51 12.97
C LEU A 47 3.03 -12.42 13.78
N LYS A 48 1.89 -12.69 13.16
CA LYS A 48 0.60 -12.70 13.84
C LYS A 48 0.56 -13.74 14.96
N GLU A 49 1.05 -14.96 14.70
CA GLU A 49 1.15 -16.00 15.73
C GLU A 49 2.03 -15.55 16.88
N ASP A 50 3.19 -14.98 16.58
CA ASP A 50 4.12 -14.48 17.61
C ASP A 50 3.44 -13.39 18.45
N LEU A 51 2.72 -12.47 17.83
CA LEU A 51 1.99 -11.40 18.50
C LEU A 51 0.88 -11.91 19.41
N LEU A 52 0.22 -13.01 19.04
CA LEU A 52 -0.84 -13.60 19.85
C LEU A 52 -0.30 -14.26 21.12
N ASN A 53 1.00 -14.57 21.17
CA ASN A 53 1.64 -15.25 22.29
C ASN A 53 2.47 -14.34 23.19
N ILE A 54 2.46 -13.04 22.95
CA ILE A 54 3.22 -12.06 23.75
C ILE A 54 2.25 -11.21 24.56
N SER A 55 2.80 -10.39 25.46
CA SER A 55 2.00 -9.52 26.32
C SER A 55 1.32 -8.42 25.51
N SER A 56 0.22 -7.90 26.02
CA SER A 56 -0.51 -6.79 25.38
C SER A 56 0.39 -5.58 25.16
N GLN A 57 1.31 -5.32 26.06
CA GLN A 57 2.23 -4.20 25.96
C GLN A 57 3.22 -4.37 24.81
N GLU A 58 3.70 -5.58 24.62
CA GLU A 58 4.57 -5.92 23.48
C GLU A 58 3.82 -5.88 22.15
N ILE A 59 2.55 -6.28 22.15
CA ILE A 59 1.70 -6.15 20.97
C ILE A 59 1.61 -4.70 20.53
N LEU A 60 1.39 -3.78 21.46
CA LEU A 60 1.31 -2.36 21.14
C LEU A 60 2.60 -1.83 20.51
N SER A 61 3.75 -2.29 21.01
CA SER A 61 5.04 -1.86 20.45
C SER A 61 5.29 -2.42 19.03
N ARG A 62 4.70 -3.54 18.69
CA ARG A 62 4.87 -4.20 17.39
C ARG A 62 3.68 -4.03 16.43
N ALA A 63 2.64 -3.33 16.85
CA ALA A 63 1.44 -3.13 16.03
C ALA A 63 1.75 -2.39 14.73
N TYR A 64 2.65 -1.43 14.77
CA TYR A 64 3.09 -0.69 13.58
C TYR A 64 3.74 -1.62 12.56
N GLU A 65 4.61 -2.51 13.02
CA GLU A 65 5.27 -3.49 12.15
C GLU A 65 4.23 -4.35 11.43
N TYR A 66 3.24 -4.85 12.16
CA TYR A 66 2.18 -5.68 11.57
C TYR A 66 1.37 -4.88 10.53
N ALA A 67 0.98 -3.66 10.87
CA ALA A 67 0.20 -2.81 9.97
C ALA A 67 0.97 -2.50 8.69
N MET A 68 2.24 -2.13 8.80
CA MET A 68 3.05 -1.78 7.65
C MET A 68 3.38 -3.00 6.78
N LYS A 69 3.62 -4.15 7.39
CA LYS A 69 3.84 -5.39 6.64
C LYS A 69 2.59 -5.80 5.87
N THR A 70 1.41 -5.58 6.43
CA THR A 70 0.15 -5.78 5.71
C THR A 70 0.07 -4.87 4.48
N GLU A 71 0.41 -3.59 4.64
CA GLU A 71 0.42 -2.63 3.53
C GLU A 71 1.43 -3.00 2.45
N ILE A 72 2.58 -3.52 2.83
CA ILE A 72 3.60 -3.97 1.87
C ILE A 72 3.04 -5.11 0.99
N ILE A 73 2.29 -6.03 1.57
CA ILE A 73 1.66 -7.11 0.80
C ILE A 73 0.65 -6.55 -0.19
N TYR A 74 -0.18 -5.61 0.22
CA TYR A 74 -1.10 -4.93 -0.71
C TYR A 74 -0.36 -4.21 -1.82
N ALA A 75 0.71 -3.51 -1.49
CA ALA A 75 1.55 -2.84 -2.48
C ALA A 75 2.18 -3.85 -3.46
N ALA A 76 2.57 -5.03 -2.98
CA ALA A 76 3.12 -6.08 -3.83
C ALA A 76 2.11 -6.60 -4.85
N HIS A 77 0.83 -6.65 -4.50
CA HIS A 77 -0.24 -7.01 -5.44
C HIS A 77 -0.34 -6.02 -6.59
N ASP A 78 -0.20 -4.74 -6.29
CA ASP A 78 -0.41 -3.66 -7.25
C ASP A 78 0.88 -3.21 -7.96
N ALA A 79 2.04 -3.56 -7.42
CA ALA A 79 3.32 -3.13 -7.97
C ALA A 79 3.60 -3.78 -9.32
N ASN A 80 4.13 -2.99 -10.23
CA ASN A 80 4.46 -3.42 -11.59
C ASN A 80 5.88 -3.97 -11.62
N LEU A 81 6.10 -5.11 -10.98
CA LEU A 81 7.41 -5.75 -10.91
C LEU A 81 7.63 -6.65 -12.12
N ASN A 82 8.83 -6.59 -12.71
CA ASN A 82 9.20 -7.50 -13.78
C ASN A 82 9.69 -8.84 -13.19
N ASN A 83 9.87 -9.83 -14.06
CA ASN A 83 10.29 -11.17 -13.64
C ASN A 83 11.63 -11.18 -12.90
N TYR A 84 12.56 -10.36 -13.33
CA TYR A 84 13.89 -10.28 -12.69
C TYR A 84 13.80 -9.75 -11.27
N GLN A 85 12.98 -8.74 -11.08
CA GLN A 85 12.73 -8.15 -9.76
C GLN A 85 12.04 -9.16 -8.83
N ILE A 86 11.02 -9.84 -9.31
CA ILE A 86 10.29 -10.85 -8.53
C ILE A 86 11.22 -12.00 -8.15
N LYS A 87 12.01 -12.50 -9.11
CA LYS A 87 12.97 -13.57 -8.85
C LYS A 87 14.03 -13.17 -7.84
N ALA A 88 14.48 -11.91 -7.91
CA ALA A 88 15.43 -11.38 -6.94
C ALA A 88 14.84 -11.37 -5.52
N LEU A 89 13.60 -10.93 -5.38
CA LEU A 89 12.91 -10.94 -4.10
C LEU A 89 12.64 -12.35 -3.58
N LEU A 90 12.35 -13.29 -4.47
CA LEU A 90 12.15 -14.70 -4.08
C LEU A 90 13.41 -15.37 -3.55
N LYS A 91 14.60 -14.84 -3.87
CA LYS A 91 15.87 -15.35 -3.34
C LYS A 91 16.07 -14.98 -1.87
N HIS A 92 15.40 -13.97 -1.38
CA HIS A 92 15.50 -13.58 0.02
C HIS A 92 14.70 -14.54 0.91
N PRO A 93 15.28 -15.00 2.03
CA PRO A 93 14.54 -15.86 2.96
C PRO A 93 13.35 -15.16 3.59
N SER A 94 13.43 -13.84 3.78
CA SER A 94 12.39 -13.04 4.41
C SER A 94 12.16 -11.75 3.63
N PRO A 95 11.57 -11.84 2.43
CA PRO A 95 11.41 -10.65 1.58
C PRO A 95 10.53 -9.58 2.22
N LEU A 96 9.50 -9.96 2.96
CA LEU A 96 8.63 -9.00 3.64
C LEU A 96 9.40 -8.19 4.68
N ASN A 97 10.18 -8.86 5.51
CA ASN A 97 10.98 -8.19 6.52
C ASN A 97 12.05 -7.30 5.92
N ASP A 98 12.66 -7.73 4.81
CA ASP A 98 13.70 -6.94 4.13
C ASP A 98 13.12 -5.65 3.54
N VAL A 99 11.94 -5.72 2.93
CA VAL A 99 11.24 -4.55 2.40
C VAL A 99 10.84 -3.61 3.54
N TYR A 100 10.33 -4.16 4.62
CA TYR A 100 9.95 -3.38 5.80
C TYR A 100 11.16 -2.64 6.40
N SER A 101 12.28 -3.33 6.55
CA SER A 101 13.50 -2.73 7.06
C SER A 101 14.01 -1.60 6.17
N LYS A 102 13.90 -1.77 4.86
CA LYS A 102 14.28 -0.74 3.90
C LYS A 102 13.34 0.47 3.97
N TYR A 103 12.05 0.22 4.10
CA TYR A 103 11.05 1.27 4.28
C TYR A 103 11.35 2.12 5.52
N LEU A 104 11.65 1.49 6.63
CA LEU A 104 11.99 2.20 7.86
C LEU A 104 13.19 3.15 7.70
N LYS A 105 14.20 2.72 6.94
CA LYS A 105 15.38 3.56 6.68
C LYS A 105 15.06 4.79 5.83
N HIS A 106 14.12 4.67 4.91
CA HIS A 106 13.73 5.78 4.03
C HIS A 106 12.80 6.77 4.71
N ASP A 107 12.02 6.31 5.66
CA ASP A 107 10.90 7.08 6.21
C ASP A 107 11.20 7.76 7.55
N GLU A 108 12.35 7.49 8.15
CA GLU A 108 12.71 8.06 9.46
C GLU A 108 12.66 9.57 9.51
N THR A 109 12.90 10.24 8.38
CA THR A 109 12.89 11.69 8.32
C THR A 109 11.58 12.26 7.77
N SER A 110 10.96 11.59 6.79
CA SER A 110 9.78 12.14 6.12
C SER A 110 8.50 12.00 6.93
N LEU A 111 8.29 10.88 7.61
CA LEU A 111 7.09 10.68 8.43
C LEU A 111 7.06 11.65 9.61
N SER A 112 8.21 11.84 10.27
CA SER A 112 8.32 12.78 11.38
C SER A 112 8.03 14.21 10.93
N ASP A 113 8.54 14.60 9.76
CA ASP A 113 8.30 15.92 9.19
C ASP A 113 6.83 16.08 8.78
N GLU A 114 6.22 15.08 8.19
CA GLU A 114 4.79 15.10 7.84
C GLU A 114 3.92 15.23 9.08
N LEU A 115 4.21 14.50 10.13
CA LEU A 115 3.47 14.59 11.38
C LEU A 115 3.64 15.96 12.03
N ALA A 116 4.85 16.52 11.99
CA ALA A 116 5.09 17.88 12.49
C ALA A 116 4.29 18.91 11.70
N ASN A 117 4.21 18.75 10.38
CA ASN A 117 3.40 19.64 9.55
C ASN A 117 1.92 19.52 9.87
N CYS A 118 1.40 18.31 10.05
CA CYS A 118 0.01 18.08 10.44
C CYS A 118 -0.30 18.72 11.80
N LEU A 119 0.62 18.59 12.75
CA LEU A 119 0.48 19.23 14.07
C LEU A 119 0.40 20.75 13.94
N ALA A 120 1.29 21.32 13.14
CA ALA A 120 1.30 22.77 12.91
C ALA A 120 0.03 23.26 12.21
N GLU A 121 -0.44 22.53 11.21
CA GLU A 121 -1.68 22.83 10.49
C GLU A 121 -2.89 22.81 11.42
N GLU A 122 -3.02 21.77 12.23
CA GLU A 122 -4.13 21.65 13.17
C GLU A 122 -4.09 22.76 14.22
N ALA A 123 -2.91 23.09 14.73
CA ALA A 123 -2.74 24.21 15.68
C ALA A 123 -3.15 25.54 15.05
N ASN A 124 -2.80 25.77 13.78
CA ASN A 124 -3.19 26.99 13.07
C ASN A 124 -4.69 27.08 12.85
N VAL A 125 -5.35 26.00 12.56
CA VAL A 125 -6.82 25.95 12.42
C VAL A 125 -7.48 26.36 13.75
N GLU A 126 -7.02 25.83 14.86
CA GLU A 126 -7.54 26.19 16.18
C GLU A 126 -7.30 27.64 16.55
N LEU A 127 -6.14 28.19 16.22
CA LEU A 127 -5.81 29.59 16.46
C LEU A 127 -6.73 30.52 15.68
N HIS A 128 -6.95 30.25 14.41
CA HIS A 128 -7.85 31.05 13.57
C HIS A 128 -9.30 30.95 14.04
N HIS A 129 -9.73 29.79 14.47
CA HIS A 129 -11.08 29.59 15.01
C HIS A 129 -11.27 30.44 16.27
N ASN A 130 -10.32 30.46 17.18
CA ASN A 130 -10.36 31.23 18.40
C ASN A 130 -10.33 32.76 18.13
N GLU A 131 -9.55 33.20 17.18
CA GLU A 131 -9.51 34.60 16.77
C GLU A 131 -10.86 35.06 16.21
N ASN A 132 -11.44 34.30 15.31
CA ASN A 132 -12.74 34.59 14.73
C ASN A 132 -13.85 34.64 15.81
N THR A 133 -13.77 33.77 16.79
CA THR A 133 -14.72 33.75 17.90
C THR A 133 -14.56 34.99 18.79
N LYS A 134 -13.34 35.42 19.05
CA LYS A 134 -13.04 36.63 19.81
C LYS A 134 -13.49 37.87 19.06
N GLU A 135 -13.27 37.98 17.79
CA GLU A 135 -13.72 39.09 16.95
C GLU A 135 -15.25 39.17 16.94
N LYS A 136 -15.96 38.08 16.78
CA LYS A 136 -17.40 38.04 16.82
C LYS A 136 -17.95 38.49 18.20
N ARG A 137 -17.33 38.06 19.29
CA ARG A 137 -17.70 38.48 20.62
C ARG A 137 -17.47 39.97 20.82
N HIS A 138 -16.41 40.49 20.26
CA HIS A 138 -16.10 41.92 20.35
C HIS A 138 -17.10 42.75 19.57
N GLU A 139 -17.52 42.31 18.39
CA GLU A 139 -18.55 42.97 17.59
C GLU A 139 -19.90 42.97 18.30
N GLU A 140 -20.31 41.85 18.85
CA GLU A 140 -21.53 41.73 19.62
C GLU A 140 -21.51 42.68 20.84
N TYR A 141 -20.37 42.81 21.48
CA TYR A 141 -20.21 43.69 22.64
C TYR A 141 -20.22 45.15 22.25
N SER A 142 -19.67 45.50 21.10
CA SER A 142 -19.70 46.86 20.55
C SER A 142 -21.10 47.27 20.18
N ASP A 143 -21.87 46.42 19.52
CA ASP A 143 -23.25 46.70 19.15
C ASP A 143 -24.17 46.86 20.34
N ALA A 144 -23.94 46.09 21.40
CA ALA A 144 -24.68 46.23 22.65
C ALA A 144 -24.43 47.57 23.35
N PHE A 145 -23.25 48.16 23.11
CA PHE A 145 -22.89 49.46 23.70
C PHE A 145 -23.53 50.66 22.99
N PHE A 146 -23.90 50.47 21.74
CA PHE A 146 -24.47 51.54 20.91
C PHE A 146 -25.99 51.56 20.85
N ILE A 147 -26.67 50.69 21.57
CA ILE A 147 -28.13 50.58 21.54
C ILE A 147 -28.81 51.43 22.64
N ASP A 148 -28.08 52.26 23.32
CA ASP A 148 -28.67 53.20 24.23
C ASP A 148 -29.19 54.44 23.44
#